data_fc9a4e142addb5423ab47443e0ba8624
#
_entry.id   fc9a4e142addb5423ab47443e0ba8624
#
_cell.length_a   1.000
_cell.length_b   1.000
_cell.length_c   1.000
_cell.angle_alpha   90.00
_cell.angle_beta   90.00
_cell.angle_gamma   90.00
#
_symmetry.space_group_name_H-M   'P 1'
#
loop_
_entity.id
_entity.type
_entity.pdbx_description
1 polymer ?
#
loop_
_entity_poly.entity_id
_entity_poly.type
_entity_poly.pdbx_seq_one_letter_code
_entity_poly.pdbx_strand_id
1 'polypeptide(L)'
;KKTAGILGDDLAVNAEKATGFLASREIPVLWAITKGSFINKLIILPVVFVLNWLYPPAIKAALIIGGVYLAYEGVEKIIEYLFHRAKKGEEVIAESQLAETDENSEKAKVSSAIKTDFILSLEIVIIALGTAMEKEHPLITQIISVTIVAIIATVGVYGIVALIVRMDDAGFYLMKKGNKLI
;
A
#
# COMPACT_ATOMS: atom_id res chain seq x y z
N LYS A 1 -15.72 -2.29 -12.08
CA LYS A 1 -16.12 -2.85 -10.77
C LYS A 1 -15.02 -3.71 -10.14
N LYS A 2 -14.30 -4.56 -10.90
CA LYS A 2 -13.19 -5.38 -10.37
C LYS A 2 -12.02 -4.51 -9.86
N THR A 3 -11.65 -3.48 -10.59
CA THR A 3 -10.55 -2.57 -10.24
C THR A 3 -10.81 -1.78 -8.95
N ALA A 4 -12.07 -1.46 -8.64
CA ALA A 4 -12.41 -0.71 -7.42
C ALA A 4 -12.23 -1.55 -6.14
N GLY A 5 -12.47 -2.87 -6.20
CA GLY A 5 -12.19 -3.78 -5.07
C GLY A 5 -10.71 -3.86 -4.76
N ILE A 6 -9.88 -4.05 -5.80
CA ILE A 6 -8.41 -4.13 -5.66
C ILE A 6 -7.82 -2.84 -5.12
N LEU A 7 -8.30 -1.68 -5.59
CA LEU A 7 -7.89 -0.38 -5.04
C LEU A 7 -8.33 -0.21 -3.57
N GLY A 8 -9.45 -0.81 -3.17
CA GLY A 8 -9.90 -0.82 -1.79
C GLY A 8 -8.97 -1.61 -0.88
N ASP A 9 -8.54 -2.78 -1.32
CA ASP A 9 -7.59 -3.63 -0.59
C ASP A 9 -6.21 -2.95 -0.49
N ASP A 10 -5.71 -2.38 -1.59
CA ASP A 10 -4.46 -1.61 -1.62
C ASP A 10 -4.53 -0.40 -0.66
N LEU A 11 -5.66 0.32 -0.65
CA LEU A 11 -5.88 1.42 0.27
C LEU A 11 -5.86 0.97 1.73
N ALA A 12 -6.56 -0.11 2.08
CA ALA A 12 -6.65 -0.61 3.44
C ALA A 12 -5.27 -1.04 3.98
N VAL A 13 -4.52 -1.82 3.19
CA VAL A 13 -3.18 -2.29 3.54
C VAL A 13 -2.20 -1.13 3.70
N ASN A 14 -2.21 -0.17 2.77
CA ASN A 14 -1.30 0.98 2.84
C ASN A 14 -1.69 1.96 3.97
N ALA A 15 -2.98 2.13 4.28
CA ALA A 15 -3.43 2.92 5.42
C ALA A 15 -2.97 2.27 6.74
N GLU A 16 -3.14 0.96 6.90
CA GLU A 16 -2.65 0.23 8.08
C GLU A 16 -1.15 0.40 8.29
N LYS A 17 -0.37 0.26 7.21
CA LYS A 17 1.10 0.37 7.27
C LYS A 17 1.60 1.81 7.47
N ALA A 18 0.80 2.82 7.14
CA ALA A 18 1.13 4.23 7.32
C ALA A 18 0.71 4.78 8.69
N THR A 19 -0.10 4.05 9.45
CA THR A 19 -0.55 4.43 10.80
C THR A 19 0.32 3.82 11.90
N GLY A 20 0.19 4.32 13.13
CA GLY A 20 0.93 3.82 14.29
C GLY A 20 2.36 4.35 14.39
N PHE A 21 2.62 5.52 13.84
CA PHE A 21 3.82 6.31 14.05
C PHE A 21 3.51 7.55 14.90
N LEU A 22 4.55 8.21 15.42
CA LEU A 22 4.37 9.54 16.01
C LEU A 22 3.77 10.49 14.96
N ALA A 23 2.83 11.36 15.35
CA ALA A 23 2.17 12.30 14.44
C ALA A 23 3.15 13.17 13.63
N SER A 24 4.32 13.49 14.19
CA SER A 24 5.41 14.18 13.50
C SER A 24 6.12 13.33 12.43
N ARG A 25 6.03 12.00 12.51
CA ARG A 25 6.72 11.05 11.61
C ARG A 25 5.80 10.47 10.55
N GLU A 26 4.49 10.52 10.72
CA GLU A 26 3.51 9.90 9.81
C GLU A 26 3.67 10.40 8.36
N ILE A 27 3.77 11.70 8.14
CA ILE A 27 3.93 12.26 6.79
C ILE A 27 5.30 11.93 6.17
N PRO A 28 6.45 12.07 6.87
CA PRO A 28 7.73 11.58 6.35
C PRO A 28 7.73 10.10 5.97
N VAL A 29 7.14 9.24 6.81
CA VAL A 29 7.00 7.81 6.56
C VAL A 29 6.12 7.55 5.35
N LEU A 30 4.95 8.17 5.29
CA LEU A 30 4.04 8.06 4.15
C LEU A 30 4.72 8.50 2.84
N TRP A 31 5.50 9.58 2.88
CA TRP A 31 6.27 10.03 1.73
C TRP A 31 7.34 9.03 1.30
N ALA A 32 8.04 8.40 2.25
CA ALA A 32 9.02 7.37 1.97
C ALA A 32 8.38 6.14 1.30
N ILE A 33 7.22 5.69 1.81
CA ILE A 33 6.43 4.59 1.22
C ILE A 33 5.94 4.97 -0.17
N THR A 34 5.37 6.17 -0.35
CA THR A 34 4.89 6.66 -1.66
C THR A 34 6.00 6.69 -2.70
N LYS A 35 7.18 7.18 -2.32
CA LYS A 35 8.36 7.18 -3.19
C LYS A 35 8.80 5.76 -3.57
N GLY A 36 8.80 4.84 -2.61
CA GLY A 36 9.07 3.42 -2.83
C GLY A 36 8.06 2.80 -3.80
N SER A 37 6.77 3.06 -3.59
CA SER A 37 5.69 2.62 -4.48
C SER A 37 5.86 3.13 -5.92
N PHE A 38 6.27 4.38 -6.07
CA PHE A 38 6.54 4.94 -7.40
C PHE A 38 7.72 4.24 -8.08
N ILE A 39 8.79 3.97 -7.36
CA ILE A 39 9.95 3.21 -7.86
C ILE A 39 9.53 1.78 -8.22
N ASN A 40 8.72 1.12 -7.40
CA ASN A 40 8.18 -0.20 -7.70
C ASN A 40 7.49 -0.21 -9.07
N LYS A 41 6.63 0.76 -9.35
CA LYS A 41 5.91 0.85 -10.62
C LYS A 41 6.82 1.13 -11.81
N LEU A 42 7.87 1.94 -11.63
CA LEU A 42 8.87 2.16 -12.67
C LEU A 42 9.63 0.88 -13.04
N ILE A 43 9.76 -0.05 -12.10
CA ILE A 43 10.40 -1.36 -12.34
C ILE A 43 9.36 -2.35 -12.89
N ILE A 44 8.19 -2.43 -12.28
CA ILE A 44 7.14 -3.41 -12.63
C ILE A 44 6.65 -3.19 -14.07
N LEU A 45 6.39 -1.95 -14.48
CA LEU A 45 5.83 -1.65 -15.80
C LEU A 45 6.68 -2.25 -16.93
N PRO A 46 7.98 -1.89 -17.10
CA PRO A 46 8.77 -2.47 -18.18
C PRO A 46 8.94 -3.98 -18.03
N VAL A 47 9.11 -4.49 -16.82
CA VAL A 47 9.27 -5.94 -16.58
C VAL A 47 8.03 -6.70 -17.01
N VAL A 48 6.82 -6.23 -16.65
CA VAL A 48 5.56 -6.88 -17.04
C VAL A 48 5.35 -6.85 -18.54
N PHE A 49 5.65 -5.74 -19.22
CA PHE A 49 5.53 -5.67 -20.69
C PHE A 49 6.52 -6.58 -21.38
N VAL A 50 7.79 -6.60 -20.96
CA VAL A 50 8.81 -7.48 -21.51
C VAL A 50 8.44 -8.95 -21.26
N LEU A 51 8.00 -9.27 -20.05
CA LEU A 51 7.62 -10.63 -19.69
C LEU A 51 6.38 -11.09 -20.46
N ASN A 52 5.40 -10.22 -20.65
CA ASN A 52 4.21 -10.51 -21.45
C ASN A 52 4.56 -10.78 -22.92
N TRP A 53 5.57 -10.07 -23.44
CA TRP A 53 6.03 -10.27 -24.81
C TRP A 53 6.85 -11.56 -24.99
N LEU A 54 7.76 -11.86 -24.04
CA LEU A 54 8.65 -13.01 -24.11
C LEU A 54 7.99 -14.32 -23.67
N TYR A 55 7.28 -14.30 -22.55
CA TYR A 55 6.72 -15.51 -21.94
C TYR A 55 5.48 -15.21 -21.09
N PRO A 56 4.31 -15.03 -21.70
CA PRO A 56 3.06 -14.69 -20.99
C PRO A 56 2.72 -15.60 -19.79
N PRO A 57 3.02 -16.93 -19.80
CA PRO A 57 2.73 -17.77 -18.64
C PRO A 57 3.47 -17.35 -17.35
N ALA A 58 4.64 -16.71 -17.47
CA ALA A 58 5.37 -16.24 -16.29
C ALA A 58 4.60 -15.18 -15.49
N ILE A 59 3.75 -14.39 -16.15
CA ILE A 59 2.88 -13.42 -15.47
C ILE A 59 1.90 -14.12 -14.52
N LYS A 60 1.29 -15.23 -14.98
CA LYS A 60 0.40 -16.04 -14.13
C LYS A 60 1.14 -16.65 -12.96
N ALA A 61 2.36 -17.16 -13.18
CA ALA A 61 3.20 -17.69 -12.11
C ALA A 61 3.55 -16.60 -11.08
N ALA A 62 3.94 -15.40 -11.53
CA ALA A 62 4.23 -14.28 -10.65
C ALA A 62 3.02 -13.87 -9.79
N LEU A 63 1.80 -13.85 -10.39
CA LEU A 63 0.56 -13.58 -9.64
C LEU A 63 0.27 -14.65 -8.59
N ILE A 64 0.46 -15.93 -8.92
CA ILE A 64 0.24 -17.04 -7.97
C ILE A 64 1.21 -16.92 -6.80
N ILE A 65 2.49 -16.68 -7.05
CA ILE A 65 3.52 -16.53 -6.01
C ILE A 65 3.21 -15.31 -5.13
N GLY A 66 2.86 -14.17 -5.74
CA GLY A 66 2.47 -12.96 -5.02
C GLY A 66 1.22 -13.17 -4.17
N GLY A 67 0.19 -13.82 -4.72
CA GLY A 67 -1.04 -14.15 -3.99
C GLY A 67 -0.81 -15.09 -2.80
N VAL A 68 0.06 -16.09 -2.94
CA VAL A 68 0.46 -16.97 -1.84
C VAL A 68 1.19 -16.18 -0.74
N TYR A 69 2.08 -15.26 -1.12
CA TYR A 69 2.76 -14.39 -0.16
C TYR A 69 1.77 -13.50 0.61
N LEU A 70 0.84 -12.85 -0.08
CA LEU A 70 -0.19 -12.02 0.56
C LEU A 70 -1.11 -12.83 1.47
N ALA A 71 -1.49 -14.06 1.04
CA ALA A 71 -2.27 -14.97 1.87
C ALA A 71 -1.52 -15.36 3.14
N TYR A 72 -0.22 -15.64 3.05
CA TYR A 72 0.63 -15.93 4.21
C TYR A 72 0.68 -14.73 5.18
N GLU A 73 0.97 -13.53 4.67
CA GLU A 73 1.00 -12.29 5.48
C GLU A 73 -0.36 -12.03 6.15
N GLY A 74 -1.47 -12.24 5.42
CA GLY A 74 -2.82 -12.08 5.97
C GLY A 74 -3.14 -13.09 7.09
N VAL A 75 -2.76 -14.35 6.92
CA VAL A 75 -2.94 -15.39 7.95
C VAL A 75 -2.10 -15.08 9.19
N GLU A 76 -0.84 -14.66 9.01
CA GLU A 76 0.03 -14.26 10.11
C GLU A 76 -0.61 -13.14 10.97
N LYS A 77 -1.15 -12.11 10.33
CA LYS A 77 -1.87 -11.03 11.03
C LYS A 77 -3.14 -11.48 11.74
N ILE A 78 -3.91 -12.39 11.13
CA ILE A 78 -5.09 -12.97 11.76
C ILE A 78 -4.71 -13.77 13.01
N ILE A 79 -3.67 -14.59 12.92
CA ILE A 79 -3.16 -15.37 14.05
C ILE A 79 -2.67 -14.42 15.16
N GLU A 80 -1.88 -13.42 14.81
CA GLU A 80 -1.43 -12.40 15.75
C GLU A 80 -2.61 -11.72 16.46
N TYR A 81 -3.60 -11.26 15.70
CA TYR A 81 -4.81 -10.64 16.25
C TYR A 81 -5.58 -11.56 17.19
N LEU A 82 -5.75 -12.84 16.86
CA LEU A 82 -6.52 -13.80 17.65
C LEU A 82 -5.79 -14.24 18.91
N PHE A 83 -4.47 -14.46 18.82
CA PHE A 83 -3.70 -15.04 19.92
C PHE A 83 -3.06 -13.99 20.84
N HIS A 84 -2.78 -12.78 20.34
CA HIS A 84 -2.18 -11.71 21.14
C HIS A 84 -3.19 -10.73 21.74
N ARG A 85 -4.49 -10.88 21.44
CA ARG A 85 -5.55 -10.03 22.01
C ARG A 85 -5.66 -10.12 23.54
N ALA A 86 -5.14 -11.19 24.14
CA ALA A 86 -5.19 -11.42 25.60
C ALA A 86 -4.06 -10.71 26.39
N LYS A 87 -2.97 -10.28 25.75
CA LYS A 87 -1.83 -9.60 26.40
C LYS A 87 -1.78 -8.08 26.21
N LYS A 88 -2.70 -7.53 25.47
CA LYS A 88 -2.63 -6.16 24.87
C LYS A 88 -3.03 -4.99 25.76
N GLY A 89 -3.23 -5.14 27.06
CA GLY A 89 -3.59 -3.99 27.92
C GLY A 89 -2.40 -3.16 28.38
N GLU A 90 -1.32 -3.78 28.82
CA GLU A 90 -0.17 -3.07 29.44
C GLU A 90 1.13 -3.15 28.62
N GLU A 91 1.39 -4.24 27.90
CA GLU A 91 2.61 -4.39 27.10
C GLU A 91 2.59 -3.56 25.81
N VAL A 92 1.42 -3.33 25.20
CA VAL A 92 1.30 -2.52 23.97
C VAL A 92 1.65 -1.06 24.22
N ILE A 93 1.37 -0.52 25.41
CA ILE A 93 1.75 0.86 25.73
C ILE A 93 3.27 0.97 25.92
N ALA A 94 3.90 -0.03 26.52
CA ALA A 94 5.35 -0.05 26.72
C ALA A 94 6.11 -0.36 25.41
N GLU A 95 5.60 -1.28 24.59
CA GLU A 95 6.22 -1.66 23.31
C GLU A 95 6.00 -0.58 22.24
N SER A 96 4.85 0.11 22.23
CA SER A 96 4.61 1.28 21.39
C SER A 96 5.57 2.42 21.73
N GLN A 97 5.78 2.70 23.02
CA GLN A 97 6.70 3.75 23.46
C GLN A 97 8.17 3.42 23.18
N LEU A 98 8.57 2.15 23.19
CA LEU A 98 9.92 1.71 22.84
C LEU A 98 10.12 1.60 21.31
N ALA A 99 9.11 1.19 20.56
CA ALA A 99 9.15 1.12 19.09
C ALA A 99 9.06 2.52 18.43
N GLU A 100 8.47 3.50 19.11
CA GLU A 100 8.34 4.88 18.63
C GLU A 100 9.68 5.64 18.57
N THR A 101 10.72 5.15 19.24
CA THR A 101 12.04 5.82 19.31
C THR A 101 13.13 5.10 18.51
N ASP A 102 12.88 3.89 17.96
CA ASP A 102 13.90 3.16 17.23
C ASP A 102 13.78 3.38 15.70
N GLU A 103 14.73 4.12 15.15
CA GLU A 103 14.87 4.38 13.71
C GLU A 103 14.94 3.07 12.89
N ASN A 104 15.44 1.99 13.47
CA ASN A 104 15.51 0.69 12.81
C ASN A 104 14.12 0.06 12.68
N SER A 105 13.25 0.22 13.66
CA SER A 105 11.87 -0.23 13.62
C SER A 105 11.06 0.51 12.53
N GLU A 106 11.22 1.84 12.44
CA GLU A 106 10.60 2.64 11.38
C GLU A 106 11.05 2.17 9.98
N LYS A 107 12.35 2.00 9.77
CA LYS A 107 12.90 1.51 8.50
C LYS A 107 12.38 0.12 8.14
N ALA A 108 12.25 -0.77 9.10
CA ALA A 108 11.70 -2.11 8.89
C ALA A 108 10.23 -2.06 8.46
N LYS A 109 9.41 -1.23 9.12
CA LYS A 109 8.00 -1.00 8.76
C LYS A 109 7.87 -0.40 7.35
N VAL A 110 8.65 0.63 7.02
CA VAL A 110 8.68 1.24 5.68
C VAL A 110 9.08 0.21 4.63
N SER A 111 10.12 -0.58 4.88
CA SER A 111 10.56 -1.63 3.96
C SER A 111 9.48 -2.70 3.75
N SER A 112 8.81 -3.13 4.81
CA SER A 112 7.67 -4.07 4.72
C SER A 112 6.54 -3.47 3.89
N ALA A 113 6.17 -2.20 4.13
CA ALA A 113 5.13 -1.53 3.35
C ALA A 113 5.48 -1.48 1.86
N ILE A 114 6.71 -1.13 1.50
CA ILE A 114 7.17 -1.08 0.10
C ILE A 114 7.14 -2.47 -0.55
N LYS A 115 7.50 -3.53 0.17
CA LYS A 115 7.46 -4.91 -0.34
C LYS A 115 6.02 -5.37 -0.61
N THR A 116 5.10 -5.10 0.30
CA THR A 116 3.68 -5.43 0.10
C THR A 116 3.09 -4.63 -1.04
N ASP A 117 3.38 -3.32 -1.13
CA ASP A 117 2.98 -2.47 -2.26
C ASP A 117 3.52 -2.98 -3.59
N PHE A 118 4.74 -3.55 -3.62
CA PHE A 118 5.28 -4.15 -4.85
C PHE A 118 4.37 -5.26 -5.39
N ILE A 119 3.86 -6.13 -4.52
CA ILE A 119 2.99 -7.26 -4.92
C ILE A 119 1.62 -6.75 -5.35
N LEU A 120 1.02 -5.83 -4.59
CA LEU A 120 -0.27 -5.21 -4.93
C LEU A 120 -0.16 -4.41 -6.24
N SER A 121 0.94 -3.70 -6.45
CA SER A 121 1.21 -2.96 -7.69
C SER A 121 1.37 -3.89 -8.89
N LEU A 122 2.03 -5.04 -8.71
CA LEU A 122 2.16 -6.06 -9.75
C LEU A 122 0.77 -6.57 -10.17
N GLU A 123 -0.10 -6.86 -9.22
CA GLU A 123 -1.48 -7.28 -9.48
C GLU A 123 -2.26 -6.24 -10.28
N ILE A 124 -2.25 -4.98 -9.84
CA ILE A 124 -2.95 -3.87 -10.52
C ILE A 124 -2.44 -3.71 -11.96
N VAL A 125 -1.12 -3.73 -12.17
CA VAL A 125 -0.52 -3.57 -13.50
C VAL A 125 -0.90 -4.73 -14.42
N ILE A 126 -0.90 -5.97 -13.92
CA ILE A 126 -1.26 -7.15 -14.73
C ILE A 126 -2.75 -7.15 -15.10
N ILE A 127 -3.63 -6.78 -14.18
CA ILE A 127 -5.06 -6.66 -14.46
C ILE A 127 -5.33 -5.53 -15.47
N ALA A 128 -4.65 -4.39 -15.32
CA ALA A 128 -4.76 -3.29 -16.27
C ALA A 128 -4.26 -3.70 -17.67
N LEU A 129 -3.14 -4.43 -17.74
CA LEU A 129 -2.61 -4.97 -18.97
C LEU A 129 -3.59 -5.95 -19.61
N GLY A 130 -4.12 -6.92 -18.87
CA GLY A 130 -5.11 -7.86 -19.37
C GLY A 130 -6.32 -7.16 -19.99
N THR A 131 -6.85 -6.15 -19.29
CA THR A 131 -7.98 -5.33 -19.79
C THR A 131 -7.62 -4.51 -21.03
N ALA A 132 -6.39 -4.01 -21.13
CA ALA A 132 -5.92 -3.26 -22.28
C ALA A 132 -5.71 -4.16 -23.52
N MET A 133 -5.31 -5.42 -23.29
CA MET A 133 -5.11 -6.42 -24.37
C MET A 133 -6.44 -6.94 -24.93
N GLU A 134 -7.49 -7.10 -24.11
CA GLU A 134 -8.81 -7.56 -24.58
C GLU A 134 -9.40 -6.68 -25.70
N LYS A 135 -8.97 -5.44 -25.81
CA LYS A 135 -9.46 -4.46 -26.78
C LYS A 135 -8.62 -4.35 -28.05
N GLU A 136 -7.65 -5.24 -28.25
CA GLU A 136 -6.76 -5.27 -29.43
C GLU A 136 -6.08 -3.90 -29.75
N HIS A 137 -5.83 -3.10 -28.73
CA HIS A 137 -5.18 -1.80 -28.91
C HIS A 137 -3.71 -1.96 -29.32
N PRO A 138 -3.16 -1.02 -30.10
CA PRO A 138 -1.73 -0.97 -30.39
C PRO A 138 -0.89 -0.97 -29.08
N LEU A 139 0.30 -1.60 -29.12
CA LEU A 139 1.19 -1.73 -27.98
C LEU A 139 1.44 -0.40 -27.24
N ILE A 140 1.64 0.68 -27.98
CA ILE A 140 1.82 2.02 -27.43
C ILE A 140 0.61 2.46 -26.59
N THR A 141 -0.60 2.22 -27.08
CA THR A 141 -1.84 2.55 -26.34
C THR A 141 -1.97 1.70 -25.08
N GLN A 142 -1.59 0.43 -25.13
CA GLN A 142 -1.57 -0.45 -23.95
C GLN A 142 -0.58 0.09 -22.91
N ILE A 143 0.65 0.43 -23.29
CA ILE A 143 1.68 0.96 -22.40
C ILE A 143 1.19 2.26 -21.74
N ILE A 144 0.68 3.19 -22.52
CA ILE A 144 0.19 4.49 -22.00
C ILE A 144 -0.98 4.26 -21.03
N SER A 145 -1.96 3.45 -21.41
CA SER A 145 -3.15 3.18 -20.59
C SER A 145 -2.79 2.54 -19.26
N VAL A 146 -1.95 1.49 -19.27
CA VAL A 146 -1.52 0.80 -18.05
C VAL A 146 -0.68 1.73 -17.16
N THR A 147 0.20 2.54 -17.75
CA THR A 147 1.00 3.53 -17.01
C THR A 147 0.13 4.57 -16.33
N ILE A 148 -0.86 5.12 -17.04
CA ILE A 148 -1.81 6.09 -16.47
C ILE A 148 -2.59 5.46 -15.32
N VAL A 149 -3.11 4.26 -15.49
CA VAL A 149 -3.83 3.53 -14.42
C VAL A 149 -2.93 3.33 -13.21
N ALA A 150 -1.69 2.90 -13.39
CA ALA A 150 -0.74 2.69 -12.31
C ALA A 150 -0.42 3.98 -11.53
N ILE A 151 -0.26 5.11 -12.24
CA ILE A 151 -0.02 6.42 -11.62
C ILE A 151 -1.25 6.90 -10.86
N ILE A 152 -2.44 6.83 -11.48
CA ILE A 152 -3.70 7.24 -10.83
C ILE A 152 -3.96 6.39 -9.58
N ALA A 153 -3.73 5.08 -9.64
CA ALA A 153 -3.85 4.20 -8.49
C ALA A 153 -2.92 4.65 -7.35
N THR A 154 -1.65 4.93 -7.65
CA THR A 154 -0.68 5.38 -6.63
C THR A 154 -1.09 6.72 -6.01
N VAL A 155 -1.39 7.72 -6.83
CA VAL A 155 -1.79 9.04 -6.33
C VAL A 155 -3.10 8.96 -5.56
N GLY A 156 -4.05 8.16 -6.03
CA GLY A 156 -5.34 7.95 -5.37
C GLY A 156 -5.19 7.29 -3.99
N VAL A 157 -4.49 6.16 -3.94
CA VAL A 157 -4.28 5.41 -2.69
C VAL A 157 -3.52 6.25 -1.68
N TYR A 158 -2.34 6.76 -2.03
CA TYR A 158 -1.53 7.52 -1.07
C TYR A 158 -2.11 8.91 -0.75
N GLY A 159 -2.86 9.51 -1.67
CA GLY A 159 -3.62 10.73 -1.40
C GLY A 159 -4.72 10.51 -0.36
N ILE A 160 -5.48 9.41 -0.46
CA ILE A 160 -6.50 9.06 0.53
C ILE A 160 -5.85 8.67 1.86
N VAL A 161 -4.76 7.89 1.85
CA VAL A 161 -4.01 7.55 3.07
C VAL A 161 -3.51 8.82 3.78
N ALA A 162 -2.98 9.79 3.03
CA ALA A 162 -2.56 11.08 3.59
C ALA A 162 -3.73 11.85 4.23
N LEU A 163 -4.92 11.78 3.65
CA LEU A 163 -6.12 12.38 4.23
C LEU A 163 -6.53 11.66 5.52
N ILE A 164 -6.51 10.34 5.55
CA ILE A 164 -6.86 9.53 6.73
C ILE A 164 -5.91 9.86 7.89
N VAL A 165 -4.60 9.83 7.63
CA VAL A 165 -3.56 10.16 8.62
C VAL A 165 -3.73 11.58 9.17
N ARG A 166 -4.19 12.53 8.35
CA ARG A 166 -4.41 13.93 8.76
C ARG A 166 -5.77 14.18 9.41
N MET A 167 -6.68 13.23 9.41
CA MET A 167 -8.02 13.43 10.01
C MET A 167 -7.95 13.68 11.52
N ASP A 168 -7.03 13.06 12.22
CA ASP A 168 -6.83 13.28 13.66
C ASP A 168 -6.38 14.71 13.96
N ASP A 169 -5.42 15.23 13.20
CA ASP A 169 -4.98 16.62 13.30
C ASP A 169 -6.13 17.61 13.06
N ALA A 170 -6.96 17.33 12.04
CA ALA A 170 -8.13 18.14 11.72
C ALA A 170 -9.18 18.09 12.86
N GLY A 171 -9.39 16.92 13.46
CA GLY A 171 -10.27 16.73 14.60
C GLY A 171 -9.83 17.55 15.82
N PHE A 172 -8.55 17.48 16.17
CA PHE A 172 -7.97 18.28 17.26
C PHE A 172 -8.06 19.78 17.00
N TYR A 173 -7.83 20.21 15.76
CA TYR A 173 -7.96 21.62 15.38
C TYR A 173 -9.40 22.13 15.55
N LEU A 174 -10.39 21.33 15.12
CA LEU A 174 -11.81 21.68 15.25
C LEU A 174 -12.26 21.74 16.71
N MET A 175 -11.82 20.81 17.56
CA MET A 175 -12.11 20.82 19.00
C MET A 175 -11.53 22.06 19.67
N LYS A 176 -10.29 22.44 19.33
CA LYS A 176 -9.63 23.64 19.89
C LYS A 176 -10.31 24.94 19.45
N LYS A 177 -10.89 24.95 18.25
CA LYS A 177 -11.64 26.11 17.74
C LYS A 177 -13.05 26.19 18.37
N GLY A 178 -13.70 25.05 18.58
CA GLY A 178 -15.00 24.97 19.26
C GLY A 178 -14.95 25.48 20.70
N ASN A 179 -13.89 25.18 21.45
CA ASN A 179 -13.69 25.64 22.83
C ASN A 179 -13.40 27.16 22.95
N LYS A 180 -13.16 27.86 21.85
CA LYS A 180 -12.99 29.32 21.84
C LYS A 180 -14.29 30.09 21.56
N LEU A 181 -15.39 29.39 21.32
CA LEU A 181 -16.70 29.96 20.99
C LEU A 181 -17.72 29.80 22.13
N ILE A 182 -17.29 29.22 23.29
CA ILE A 182 -18.01 29.20 24.57
C ILE A 182 -17.20 30.05 25.57
#